data_724e1932edcd9ea70771aadd47ca8fd8
#
_entry.id   724e1932edcd9ea70771aadd47ca8fd8
#
_cell.length_a   1.000
_cell.length_b   1.000
_cell.length_c   1.000
_cell.angle_alpha   90.00
_cell.angle_beta   90.00
_cell.angle_gamma   90.00
#
_symmetry.space_group_name_H-M   'P 1'
#
loop_
_entity.id
_entity.type
_entity.pdbx_description
1 polymer ?
#
loop_
_entity_poly.entity_id
_entity_poly.type
_entity_poly.pdbx_seq_one_letter_code
_entity_poly.pdbx_strand_id
1 'polypeptide(L)'
;MFTDLEQLVPGDVFYLNVLDETLAYQVTEINTVLPYETDLLGIVPGEDLCTLVTCTPYGINTHRLLVCGSRIPYEEAAALEEESTATEQATSTWETKYLQGLLIGCAAAVGVPAIVFLVVRIKKHPRHRKGGRYAKR
;
A
#
# COMPACT_ATOMS: atom_id res chain seq x y z
N MET A 1 4.10 -23.99 1.05
CA MET A 1 3.45 -24.07 2.36
C MET A 1 2.69 -22.78 2.56
N PHE A 2 1.47 -22.80 3.03
CA PHE A 2 0.56 -21.64 3.08
C PHE A 2 0.87 -20.73 4.29
N THR A 3 2.06 -20.14 4.35
CA THR A 3 2.50 -19.27 5.46
C THR A 3 1.79 -17.92 5.47
N ASP A 4 1.41 -17.42 4.30
CA ASP A 4 0.82 -16.09 4.15
C ASP A 4 -0.72 -16.13 3.99
N LEU A 5 -1.34 -17.30 4.24
CA LEU A 5 -2.78 -17.47 4.10
C LEU A 5 -3.59 -16.58 5.07
N GLU A 6 -2.98 -16.18 6.18
CA GLU A 6 -3.58 -15.27 7.17
C GLU A 6 -3.73 -13.82 6.66
N GLN A 7 -3.08 -13.46 5.54
CA GLN A 7 -3.15 -12.13 4.94
C GLN A 7 -4.33 -11.98 3.96
N LEU A 8 -4.91 -13.09 3.52
CA LEU A 8 -6.06 -13.07 2.62
C LEU A 8 -7.28 -12.47 3.31
N VAL A 9 -8.05 -11.72 2.52
CA VAL A 9 -9.33 -11.17 2.96
C VAL A 9 -10.45 -11.57 1.99
N PRO A 10 -11.72 -11.57 2.42
CA PRO A 10 -12.84 -11.81 1.52
C PRO A 10 -12.82 -10.85 0.33
N GLY A 11 -12.94 -11.39 -0.87
CA GLY A 11 -12.80 -10.68 -2.14
C GLY A 11 -11.48 -10.90 -2.86
N ASP A 12 -10.43 -11.35 -2.18
CA ASP A 12 -9.16 -11.73 -2.80
C ASP A 12 -9.32 -12.94 -3.73
N VAL A 13 -8.39 -13.10 -4.66
CA VAL A 13 -8.41 -14.23 -5.60
C VAL A 13 -7.21 -15.13 -5.37
N PHE A 14 -7.41 -16.43 -5.51
CA PHE A 14 -6.34 -17.42 -5.56
C PHE A 14 -6.53 -18.39 -6.74
N TYR A 15 -5.42 -18.97 -7.19
CA TYR A 15 -5.43 -19.85 -8.35
C TYR A 15 -4.96 -21.26 -8.00
N LEU A 16 -5.63 -22.24 -8.59
CA LEU A 16 -5.20 -23.63 -8.58
C LEU A 16 -4.74 -24.02 -9.98
N ASN A 17 -3.49 -24.42 -10.12
CA ASN A 17 -2.97 -24.99 -11.35
C ASN A 17 -3.08 -26.51 -11.27
N VAL A 18 -4.00 -27.08 -12.02
CA VAL A 18 -4.24 -28.50 -12.07
C VAL A 18 -4.01 -29.01 -13.47
N LEU A 19 -2.97 -29.80 -13.68
CA LEU A 19 -2.50 -30.23 -15.01
C LEU A 19 -2.21 -29.00 -15.88
N ASP A 20 -2.94 -28.86 -16.99
CA ASP A 20 -2.79 -27.74 -17.93
C ASP A 20 -3.88 -26.67 -17.79
N GLU A 21 -4.67 -26.74 -16.70
CA GLU A 21 -5.79 -25.81 -16.44
C GLU A 21 -5.52 -24.95 -15.19
N THR A 22 -5.79 -23.64 -15.30
CA THR A 22 -5.77 -22.71 -14.18
C THR A 22 -7.21 -22.41 -13.74
N LEU A 23 -7.53 -22.77 -12.50
CA LEU A 23 -8.81 -22.56 -11.87
C LEU A 23 -8.71 -21.36 -10.95
N ALA A 24 -9.60 -20.37 -11.10
CA ALA A 24 -9.64 -19.18 -10.26
C ALA A 24 -10.77 -19.27 -9.23
N TYR A 25 -10.47 -18.89 -8.00
CA TYR A 25 -11.41 -18.85 -6.88
C TYR A 25 -11.32 -17.52 -6.16
N GLN A 26 -12.48 -16.91 -5.90
CA GLN A 26 -12.55 -15.71 -5.07
C GLN A 26 -12.88 -16.09 -3.63
N VAL A 27 -12.12 -15.56 -2.68
CA VAL A 27 -12.32 -15.78 -1.23
C VAL A 27 -13.68 -15.23 -0.81
N THR A 28 -14.51 -16.11 -0.29
CA THR A 28 -15.85 -15.77 0.22
C THR A 28 -15.90 -15.72 1.72
N GLU A 29 -15.18 -16.63 2.40
CA GLU A 29 -15.24 -16.79 3.85
C GLU A 29 -13.90 -17.23 4.43
N ILE A 30 -13.58 -16.73 5.62
CA ILE A 30 -12.38 -17.10 6.37
C ILE A 30 -12.77 -17.45 7.80
N ASN A 31 -12.46 -18.68 8.23
CA ASN A 31 -12.82 -19.20 9.53
C ASN A 31 -11.61 -19.78 10.26
N THR A 32 -11.57 -19.60 11.58
CA THR A 32 -10.63 -20.30 12.45
C THR A 32 -11.39 -21.27 13.33
N VAL A 33 -11.09 -22.57 13.20
CA VAL A 33 -11.80 -23.65 13.85
C VAL A 33 -10.86 -24.56 14.63
N LEU A 34 -11.40 -25.40 15.49
CA LEU A 34 -10.62 -26.46 16.15
C LEU A 34 -10.33 -27.60 15.18
N PRO A 35 -9.25 -28.37 15.39
CA PRO A 35 -8.80 -29.42 14.44
C PRO A 35 -9.83 -30.52 14.16
N TYR A 36 -10.79 -30.72 15.02
CA TYR A 36 -11.86 -31.72 14.89
C TYR A 36 -13.19 -31.16 14.36
N GLU A 37 -13.28 -29.84 14.18
CA GLU A 37 -14.46 -29.19 13.60
C GLU A 37 -14.33 -29.21 12.08
N THR A 38 -15.10 -30.06 11.42
CA THR A 38 -15.05 -30.28 9.97
C THR A 38 -16.34 -29.90 9.24
N ASP A 39 -17.30 -29.32 9.94
CA ASP A 39 -18.63 -29.00 9.41
C ASP A 39 -18.55 -28.03 8.21
N LEU A 40 -17.61 -27.10 8.26
CA LEU A 40 -17.38 -26.12 7.18
C LEU A 40 -16.64 -26.68 5.94
N LEU A 41 -16.22 -27.95 5.99
CA LEU A 41 -15.60 -28.65 4.86
C LEU A 41 -16.59 -29.52 4.09
N GLY A 42 -17.88 -29.40 4.40
CA GLY A 42 -18.94 -30.16 3.74
C GLY A 42 -19.13 -29.75 2.28
N ILE A 43 -19.61 -30.71 1.49
CA ILE A 43 -19.98 -30.45 0.08
C ILE A 43 -21.29 -29.69 0.06
N VAL A 44 -21.31 -28.55 -0.65
CA VAL A 44 -22.52 -27.78 -0.94
C VAL A 44 -23.01 -28.16 -2.35
N PRO A 45 -24.16 -28.81 -2.50
CA PRO A 45 -24.65 -29.24 -3.81
C PRO A 45 -24.88 -28.05 -4.75
N GLY A 46 -24.27 -28.11 -5.93
CA GLY A 46 -24.42 -27.09 -6.97
C GLY A 46 -23.44 -25.95 -6.92
N GLU A 47 -22.53 -25.95 -5.94
CA GLU A 47 -21.46 -24.97 -5.84
C GLU A 47 -20.09 -25.60 -6.11
N ASP A 48 -19.21 -24.85 -6.77
CA ASP A 48 -17.79 -25.19 -6.96
C ASP A 48 -16.95 -24.39 -5.96
N LEU A 49 -16.66 -25.03 -4.84
CA LEU A 49 -15.93 -24.42 -3.72
C LEU A 49 -14.56 -25.06 -3.56
N CYS A 50 -13.59 -24.23 -3.20
CA CYS A 50 -12.28 -24.68 -2.78
C CYS A 50 -11.92 -24.11 -1.41
N THR A 51 -11.58 -24.97 -0.45
CA THR A 51 -11.16 -24.54 0.89
C THR A 51 -9.69 -24.84 1.09
N LEU A 52 -8.90 -23.77 1.26
CA LEU A 52 -7.49 -23.86 1.66
C LEU A 52 -7.43 -24.02 3.18
N VAL A 53 -6.65 -25.01 3.65
CA VAL A 53 -6.57 -25.34 5.07
C VAL A 53 -5.11 -25.24 5.53
N THR A 54 -4.87 -24.50 6.61
CA THR A 54 -3.58 -24.45 7.27
C THR A 54 -3.71 -24.47 8.79
N CYS A 55 -2.59 -24.68 9.50
CA CYS A 55 -2.56 -24.61 10.95
C CYS A 55 -2.31 -23.18 11.40
N THR A 56 -3.00 -22.73 12.46
CA THR A 56 -2.84 -21.42 13.08
C THR A 56 -2.92 -21.52 14.61
N PRO A 57 -2.31 -20.62 15.43
CA PRO A 57 -1.25 -19.68 15.04
C PRO A 57 0.04 -20.40 14.64
N TYR A 58 0.85 -19.72 13.81
CA TYR A 58 2.11 -20.30 13.32
C TYR A 58 3.02 -20.80 14.48
N GLY A 59 3.49 -22.02 14.37
CA GLY A 59 4.36 -22.67 15.38
C GLY A 59 3.61 -23.28 16.57
N ILE A 60 2.38 -22.85 16.90
CA ILE A 60 1.55 -23.40 17.99
C ILE A 60 0.59 -24.45 17.44
N ASN A 61 -0.05 -24.18 16.30
CA ASN A 61 -0.88 -25.10 15.50
C ASN A 61 -2.11 -25.67 16.23
N THR A 62 -2.68 -24.93 17.18
CA THR A 62 -3.83 -25.36 17.98
C THR A 62 -5.15 -25.33 17.23
N HIS A 63 -5.24 -24.50 16.18
CA HIS A 63 -6.42 -24.31 15.36
C HIS A 63 -6.13 -24.58 13.88
N ARG A 64 -7.19 -24.54 13.08
CA ARG A 64 -7.12 -24.57 11.61
C ARG A 64 -7.69 -23.28 11.06
N LEU A 65 -6.97 -22.64 10.16
CA LEU A 65 -7.47 -21.56 9.35
C LEU A 65 -8.04 -22.16 8.07
N LEU A 66 -9.29 -21.85 7.80
CA LEU A 66 -10.03 -22.26 6.61
C LEU A 66 -10.28 -21.02 5.76
N VAL A 67 -9.79 -21.00 4.54
CA VAL A 67 -10.07 -19.94 3.55
C VAL A 67 -10.88 -20.58 2.44
N CYS A 68 -12.17 -20.30 2.41
CA CYS A 68 -13.09 -20.81 1.41
C CYS A 68 -13.22 -19.83 0.25
N GLY A 69 -13.14 -20.33 -0.97
CA GLY A 69 -13.34 -19.57 -2.20
C GLY A 69 -14.36 -20.25 -3.10
N SER A 70 -15.15 -19.45 -3.81
CA SER A 70 -16.05 -19.87 -4.86
C SER A 70 -15.40 -19.69 -6.22
N ARG A 71 -15.67 -20.63 -7.13
CA ARG A 71 -15.16 -20.61 -8.51
C ARG A 71 -15.64 -19.37 -9.24
N ILE A 72 -14.71 -18.68 -9.89
CA ILE A 72 -14.99 -17.57 -10.82
C ILE A 72 -14.31 -17.81 -12.16
N PRO A 73 -14.82 -17.20 -13.26
CA PRO A 73 -14.12 -17.21 -14.54
C PRO A 73 -12.73 -16.57 -14.43
N TYR A 74 -11.76 -17.13 -15.16
CA TYR A 74 -10.37 -16.62 -15.11
C TYR A 74 -10.26 -15.15 -15.52
N GLU A 75 -11.04 -14.73 -16.53
CA GLU A 75 -11.07 -13.35 -17.01
C GLU A 75 -11.57 -12.37 -15.95
N GLU A 76 -12.55 -12.79 -15.15
CA GLU A 76 -13.05 -11.99 -14.03
C GLU A 76 -12.03 -11.88 -12.91
N ALA A 77 -11.34 -12.98 -12.61
CA ALA A 77 -10.24 -12.99 -11.65
C ALA A 77 -9.11 -12.03 -12.03
N ALA A 78 -8.70 -12.04 -13.28
CA ALA A 78 -7.67 -11.16 -13.80
C ALA A 78 -8.07 -9.67 -13.72
N ALA A 79 -9.33 -9.36 -13.99
CA ALA A 79 -9.85 -7.98 -13.86
C ALA A 79 -9.87 -7.49 -12.40
N LEU A 80 -10.20 -8.35 -11.44
CA LEU A 80 -10.17 -8.03 -10.01
C LEU A 80 -8.74 -7.76 -9.50
N GLU A 81 -7.75 -8.51 -9.98
CA GLU A 81 -6.34 -8.26 -9.65
C GLU A 81 -5.84 -6.93 -10.22
N GLU A 82 -6.22 -6.57 -11.44
CA GLU A 82 -5.86 -5.28 -12.02
C GLU A 82 -6.45 -4.11 -11.24
N GLU A 83 -7.69 -4.22 -10.78
CA GLU A 83 -8.36 -3.20 -9.96
C GLU A 83 -7.72 -3.06 -8.58
N SER A 84 -7.37 -4.17 -7.93
CA SER A 84 -6.70 -4.18 -6.62
C SER A 84 -5.30 -3.55 -6.70
N THR A 85 -4.51 -3.89 -7.71
CA THR A 85 -3.17 -3.32 -7.93
C THR A 85 -3.22 -1.84 -8.30
N ALA A 86 -4.22 -1.41 -9.06
CA ALA A 86 -4.43 0.00 -9.40
C ALA A 86 -4.77 0.83 -8.15
N THR A 87 -5.55 0.27 -7.21
CA THR A 87 -5.91 0.92 -5.96
C THR A 87 -4.71 1.06 -5.01
N GLU A 88 -3.86 0.04 -4.89
CA GLU A 88 -2.62 0.11 -4.11
C GLU A 88 -1.63 1.15 -4.68
N GLN A 89 -1.48 1.20 -6.00
CA GLN A 89 -0.63 2.21 -6.64
C GLN A 89 -1.17 3.64 -6.46
N ALA A 90 -2.49 3.83 -6.47
CA ALA A 90 -3.10 5.13 -6.23
C ALA A 90 -2.84 5.64 -4.80
N THR A 91 -2.92 4.78 -3.79
CA THR A 91 -2.64 5.15 -2.40
C THR A 91 -1.17 5.51 -2.19
N SER A 92 -0.23 4.75 -2.75
CA SER A 92 1.20 5.05 -2.66
C SER A 92 1.60 6.35 -3.37
N THR A 93 0.90 6.69 -4.46
CA THR A 93 1.23 7.89 -5.26
C THR A 93 0.83 9.19 -4.56
N TRP A 94 -0.25 9.20 -3.77
CA TRP A 94 -0.63 10.43 -3.09
C TRP A 94 0.08 10.63 -1.74
N GLU A 95 0.57 9.59 -1.10
CA GLU A 95 1.50 9.71 0.02
C GLU A 95 2.81 10.38 -0.41
N THR A 96 3.38 9.98 -1.54
CA THR A 96 4.59 10.62 -2.08
C THR A 96 4.35 12.08 -2.49
N LYS A 97 3.19 12.42 -3.05
CA LYS A 97 2.81 13.80 -3.38
C LYS A 97 2.61 14.65 -2.14
N TYR A 98 2.05 14.10 -1.07
CA TYR A 98 1.88 14.79 0.20
C TYR A 98 3.23 15.11 0.85
N LEU A 99 4.16 14.15 0.91
CA LEU A 99 5.53 14.36 1.40
C LEU A 99 6.29 15.39 0.57
N GLN A 100 6.15 15.35 -0.75
CA GLN A 100 6.76 16.32 -1.64
C GLN A 100 6.20 17.73 -1.44
N GLY A 101 4.89 17.87 -1.26
CA GLY A 101 4.24 19.14 -0.92
C GLY A 101 4.71 19.72 0.42
N LEU A 102 4.88 18.85 1.42
CA LEU A 102 5.35 19.23 2.75
C LEU A 102 6.81 19.72 2.72
N LEU A 103 7.67 19.04 1.96
CA LEU A 103 9.07 19.46 1.76
C LEU A 103 9.17 20.81 1.07
N ILE A 104 8.37 21.05 0.02
CA ILE A 104 8.34 22.34 -0.69
C ILE A 104 7.83 23.45 0.24
N GLY A 105 6.79 23.18 1.02
CA GLY A 105 6.23 24.10 2.00
C GLY A 105 7.23 24.49 3.09
N CYS A 106 7.98 23.54 3.65
CA CYS A 106 9.03 23.79 4.63
C CYS A 106 10.19 24.59 4.04
N ALA A 107 10.61 24.28 2.80
CA ALA A 107 11.67 25.02 2.12
C ALA A 107 11.28 26.49 1.86
N ALA A 108 10.03 26.75 1.48
CA ALA A 108 9.50 28.10 1.29
C ALA A 108 9.40 28.89 2.62
N ALA A 109 8.96 28.22 3.69
CA ALA A 109 8.84 28.83 5.02
C ALA A 109 10.19 29.30 5.61
N VAL A 110 11.29 28.62 5.29
CA VAL A 110 12.64 28.98 5.73
C VAL A 110 13.32 29.94 4.75
N GLY A 111 13.12 29.72 3.45
CA GLY A 111 13.78 30.53 2.39
C GLY A 111 13.29 31.96 2.32
N VAL A 112 11.98 32.19 2.45
CA VAL A 112 11.43 33.56 2.36
C VAL A 112 11.94 34.50 3.47
N PRO A 113 11.90 34.13 4.77
CA PRO A 113 12.42 35.01 5.81
C PRO A 113 13.95 35.23 5.72
N ALA A 114 14.71 34.22 5.26
CA ALA A 114 16.14 34.35 5.04
C ALA A 114 16.46 35.38 3.95
N ILE A 115 15.73 35.35 2.83
CA ILE A 115 15.89 36.31 1.73
C ILE A 115 15.50 37.72 2.20
N VAL A 116 14.38 37.85 2.91
CA VAL A 116 13.95 39.16 3.48
C VAL A 116 15.01 39.71 4.44
N PHE A 117 15.54 38.87 5.33
CA PHE A 117 16.59 39.25 6.25
C PHE A 117 17.85 39.73 5.53
N LEU A 118 18.24 39.03 4.47
CA LEU A 118 19.43 39.37 3.65
C LEU A 118 19.25 40.70 2.92
N VAL A 119 18.05 40.93 2.33
CA VAL A 119 17.72 42.20 1.67
C VAL A 119 17.69 43.37 2.65
N VAL A 120 17.11 43.19 3.84
CA VAL A 120 17.09 44.21 4.90
C VAL A 120 18.50 44.52 5.37
N ARG A 121 19.37 43.50 5.52
CA ARG A 121 20.76 43.65 5.93
C ARG A 121 21.60 44.43 4.89
N ILE A 122 21.38 44.12 3.59
CA ILE A 122 22.04 44.84 2.49
C ILE A 122 21.58 46.30 2.42
N LYS A 123 20.31 46.59 2.66
CA LYS A 123 19.76 47.96 2.68
C LYS A 123 20.23 48.76 3.87
N LYS A 124 20.58 48.12 4.99
CA LYS A 124 21.03 48.76 6.23
C LYS A 124 22.54 49.09 6.24
N HIS A 125 23.31 48.59 5.25
CA HIS A 125 24.69 49.00 5.05
C HIS A 125 24.79 50.14 4.00
N PRO A 126 24.80 51.42 4.41
CA PRO A 126 25.03 52.51 3.48
C PRO A 126 26.49 52.44 3.00
N ARG A 127 26.66 52.36 1.68
CA ARG A 127 27.97 52.48 1.05
C ARG A 127 28.59 53.82 1.47
N HIS A 128 29.62 53.78 2.28
CA HIS A 128 30.48 54.92 2.55
C HIS A 128 31.14 55.37 1.24
N ARG A 129 30.55 56.44 0.62
CA ARG A 129 31.09 57.12 -0.56
C ARG A 129 32.34 57.90 -0.09
N LYS A 130 33.54 57.37 -0.36
CA LYS A 130 34.82 58.13 -0.21
C LYS A 130 34.78 59.33 -1.13
N GLY A 131 34.58 60.52 -0.56
CA GLY A 131 34.72 61.79 -1.25
C GLY A 131 36.20 62.05 -1.54
N GLY A 132 36.56 62.01 -2.83
CA GLY A 132 37.86 62.46 -3.28
C GLY A 132 37.95 63.99 -3.16
N ARG A 133 38.87 64.50 -2.33
CA ARG A 133 39.26 65.89 -2.30
C ARG A 133 40.18 66.16 -3.48
N TYR A 134 39.73 66.96 -4.42
CA TYR A 134 40.61 67.65 -5.38
C TYR A 134 41.17 68.89 -4.71
N ALA A 135 42.50 68.96 -4.48
CA ALA A 135 43.19 70.14 -4.14
C ALA A 135 43.54 70.91 -5.43
N LYS A 136 43.17 72.19 -5.49
CA LYS A 136 43.59 73.16 -6.50
C LYS A 136 45.01 73.59 -6.22
N ARG A 137 45.81 73.65 -7.27
CA ARG A 137 46.69 74.69 -7.61
C ARG A 137 46.78 74.83 -9.11
#